data_18d5241e61eee9f7e3b494bd7427444c
#
_entry.id   18d5241e61eee9f7e3b494bd7427444c
#
_cell.length_a   1.000
_cell.length_b   1.000
_cell.length_c   1.000
_cell.angle_alpha   90.00
_cell.angle_beta   90.00
_cell.angle_gamma   90.00
#
_symmetry.space_group_name_H-M   'P 1'
#
loop_
_entity.id
_entity.type
_entity.pdbx_description
1 polymer ?
#
loop_
_entity_poly.entity_id
_entity_poly.type
_entity_poly.pdbx_seq_one_letter_code
_entity_poly.pdbx_strand_id
1 'polypeptide(L)'
;PRSQSMTQNIYPTVRLRPNAAAQAIRQGFPWIYNNDLVLDRRSKKLPAGSVVIVEDSERRPIGLGGINPKSKIAVRILDRNIEAEIDQIWFSKRLTAALQLREVLFEQPFYRLVHAEADGMPGVVIDRFGSLAVVQPNAAWAEMRLAALSQALLEIEGITSVLKNAGGRSRALEGLDSQSD
;
A
#
# COMPACT_ATOMS: atom_id res chain seq x y z
N PRO A 1 -1.50 28.28 -28.44
CA PRO A 1 -1.16 28.18 -27.03
C PRO A 1 -1.87 26.97 -26.45
N ARG A 2 -1.10 25.88 -26.21
CA ARG A 2 -1.65 24.70 -25.57
C ARG A 2 -1.71 25.00 -24.07
N SER A 3 -2.92 25.11 -23.55
CA SER A 3 -3.24 25.12 -22.14
C SER A 3 -2.71 23.79 -21.54
N GLN A 4 -1.58 23.85 -20.86
CA GLN A 4 -1.16 22.79 -19.95
C GLN A 4 -2.15 22.87 -18.77
N SER A 5 -3.10 21.94 -18.71
CA SER A 5 -3.85 21.69 -17.50
C SER A 5 -2.84 21.25 -16.44
N MET A 6 -2.56 22.12 -15.48
CA MET A 6 -1.88 21.75 -14.24
C MET A 6 -2.80 20.74 -13.55
N THR A 7 -2.52 19.48 -13.68
CA THR A 7 -3.09 18.43 -12.84
C THR A 7 -2.68 18.77 -11.41
N GLN A 8 -3.61 19.25 -10.61
CA GLN A 8 -3.37 19.47 -9.18
C GLN A 8 -3.00 18.12 -8.59
N ASN A 9 -1.78 17.98 -8.10
CA ASN A 9 -1.34 16.83 -7.33
C ASN A 9 -2.29 16.64 -6.14
N ILE A 10 -3.09 15.57 -6.18
CA ILE A 10 -4.12 15.24 -5.19
C ILE A 10 -3.48 14.92 -3.82
N TYR A 11 -2.22 14.47 -3.81
CA TYR A 11 -1.54 14.01 -2.62
C TYR A 11 -0.45 14.97 -2.12
N PRO A 12 -0.26 15.07 -0.79
CA PRO A 12 0.85 15.81 -0.22
C PRO A 12 2.19 15.17 -0.58
N THR A 13 3.25 15.97 -0.62
CA THR A 13 4.61 15.53 -0.98
C THR A 13 5.48 15.42 0.26
N VAL A 14 6.28 14.35 0.31
CA VAL A 14 7.35 14.14 1.29
C VAL A 14 8.67 13.93 0.57
N ARG A 15 9.77 14.28 1.22
CA ARG A 15 11.10 14.28 0.58
C ARG A 15 12.07 13.38 1.30
N LEU A 16 12.89 12.68 0.51
CA LEU A 16 14.04 11.95 1.01
C LEU A 16 15.16 12.90 1.44
N ARG A 17 15.91 12.51 2.45
CA ARG A 17 17.16 13.19 2.81
C ARG A 17 18.21 12.97 1.72
N PRO A 18 19.23 13.87 1.60
CA PRO A 18 20.26 13.75 0.57
C PRO A 18 21.01 12.42 0.58
N ASN A 19 21.21 11.83 1.77
CA ASN A 19 21.95 10.57 1.93
C ASN A 19 21.08 9.32 1.85
N ALA A 20 19.77 9.47 1.60
CA ALA A 20 18.87 8.35 1.47
C ALA A 20 19.10 7.58 0.15
N ALA A 21 18.85 6.28 0.18
CA ALA A 21 19.06 5.38 -0.97
C ALA A 21 17.96 5.52 -2.04
N ALA A 22 17.81 6.72 -2.62
CA ALA A 22 16.79 7.02 -3.64
C ALA A 22 16.86 6.05 -4.84
N GLN A 23 18.07 5.65 -5.23
CA GLN A 23 18.26 4.71 -6.34
C GLN A 23 17.72 3.32 -6.02
N ALA A 24 17.91 2.82 -4.81
CA ALA A 24 17.37 1.53 -4.39
C ALA A 24 15.83 1.53 -4.44
N ILE A 25 15.21 2.64 -4.02
CA ILE A 25 13.75 2.82 -4.08
C ILE A 25 13.28 2.84 -5.53
N ARG A 26 13.99 3.54 -6.43
CA ARG A 26 13.69 3.51 -7.88
C ARG A 26 13.84 2.12 -8.50
N GLN A 27 14.72 1.30 -7.96
CA GLN A 27 14.93 -0.09 -8.40
C GLN A 27 13.94 -1.09 -7.80
N GLY A 28 13.03 -0.64 -6.92
CA GLY A 28 11.95 -1.46 -6.38
C GLY A 28 12.03 -1.77 -4.90
N PHE A 29 13.00 -1.20 -4.17
CA PHE A 29 13.00 -1.33 -2.71
C PHE A 29 11.77 -0.62 -2.14
N PRO A 30 10.89 -1.33 -1.39
CA PRO A 30 9.55 -0.82 -1.11
C PRO A 30 9.44 0.05 0.14
N TRP A 31 10.49 0.14 0.97
CA TRP A 31 10.42 0.77 2.28
C TRP A 31 11.31 2.01 2.38
N ILE A 32 10.78 3.02 3.05
CA ILE A 32 11.54 4.23 3.44
C ILE A 32 11.47 4.34 4.95
N TYR A 33 12.64 4.28 5.57
CA TYR A 33 12.74 4.41 7.02
C TYR A 33 12.60 5.88 7.44
N ASN A 34 12.17 6.11 8.67
CA ASN A 34 11.96 7.46 9.20
C ASN A 34 13.25 8.32 9.16
N ASN A 35 14.42 7.69 9.29
CA ASN A 35 15.72 8.36 9.23
C ASN A 35 16.07 8.88 7.83
N ASP A 36 15.45 8.30 6.79
CA ASP A 36 15.69 8.67 5.39
C ASP A 36 14.73 9.76 4.88
N LEU A 37 13.73 10.14 5.69
CA LEU A 37 12.78 11.19 5.36
C LEU A 37 13.09 12.53 6.03
N VAL A 38 12.79 13.61 5.32
CA VAL A 38 12.65 14.93 5.92
C VAL A 38 11.26 15.02 6.55
N LEU A 39 11.19 14.74 7.85
CA LEU A 39 9.96 14.86 8.64
C LEU A 39 9.86 16.25 9.24
N ASP A 40 9.29 17.17 8.49
CA ASP A 40 8.98 18.54 8.95
C ASP A 40 7.68 18.59 9.77
N ARG A 41 7.31 19.80 10.23
CA ARG A 41 6.10 20.01 11.03
C ARG A 41 4.82 19.57 10.29
N ARG A 42 4.79 19.70 8.96
CA ARG A 42 3.65 19.35 8.11
C ARG A 42 3.55 17.83 7.93
N SER A 43 4.63 17.17 7.54
CA SER A 43 4.64 15.73 7.29
C SER A 43 4.41 14.91 8.56
N LYS A 44 4.89 15.38 9.72
CA LYS A 44 4.64 14.75 11.03
C LYS A 44 3.17 14.77 11.45
N LYS A 45 2.36 15.69 10.91
CA LYS A 45 0.93 15.83 11.20
C LYS A 45 0.03 15.02 10.27
N LEU A 46 0.57 14.44 9.22
CA LEU A 46 -0.22 13.61 8.32
C LEU A 46 -0.80 12.42 9.09
N PRO A 47 -2.09 12.12 8.90
CA PRO A 47 -2.69 10.93 9.47
C PRO A 47 -1.95 9.67 9.02
N ALA A 48 -1.76 8.71 9.92
CA ALA A 48 -1.21 7.41 9.56
C ALA A 48 -2.06 6.75 8.47
N GLY A 49 -1.41 6.29 7.40
CA GLY A 49 -2.08 5.69 6.25
C GLY A 49 -2.40 6.65 5.10
N SER A 50 -2.11 7.96 5.24
CA SER A 50 -2.24 8.90 4.13
C SER A 50 -1.36 8.49 2.96
N VAL A 51 -1.85 8.69 1.72
CA VAL A 51 -1.02 8.55 0.52
C VAL A 51 -0.27 9.84 0.28
N VAL A 52 1.01 9.72 -0.05
CA VAL A 52 1.91 10.84 -0.31
C VAL A 52 2.70 10.60 -1.60
N ILE A 53 3.08 11.70 -2.25
CA ILE A 53 4.09 11.66 -3.31
C ILE A 53 5.46 11.70 -2.63
N VAL A 54 6.31 10.73 -2.96
CA VAL A 54 7.70 10.69 -2.50
C VAL A 54 8.59 11.31 -3.57
N GLU A 55 9.41 12.26 -3.19
CA GLU A 55 10.44 12.86 -4.05
C GLU A 55 11.84 12.67 -3.45
N ASP A 56 12.86 12.67 -4.31
CA ASP A 56 14.25 12.66 -3.86
C ASP A 56 14.68 14.04 -3.31
N SER A 57 15.94 14.14 -2.88
CA SER A 57 16.51 15.39 -2.35
C SER A 57 16.56 16.54 -3.38
N GLU A 58 16.49 16.21 -4.67
CA GLU A 58 16.47 17.17 -5.79
C GLU A 58 15.03 17.48 -6.27
N ARG A 59 14.02 17.05 -5.52
CA ARG A 59 12.59 17.23 -5.82
C ARG A 59 12.09 16.50 -7.05
N ARG A 60 12.76 15.41 -7.46
CA ARG A 60 12.29 14.55 -8.55
C ARG A 60 11.38 13.49 -7.96
N PRO A 61 10.14 13.33 -8.47
CA PRO A 61 9.22 12.31 -7.99
C PRO A 61 9.78 10.90 -8.16
N ILE A 62 9.50 10.04 -7.18
CA ILE A 62 9.86 8.62 -7.20
C ILE A 62 8.62 7.74 -7.34
N GLY A 63 7.54 8.09 -6.65
CA GLY A 63 6.29 7.33 -6.64
C GLY A 63 5.35 7.76 -5.53
N LEU A 64 4.24 7.04 -5.42
CA LEU A 64 3.29 7.16 -4.32
C LEU A 64 3.66 6.22 -3.19
N GLY A 65 3.44 6.63 -1.97
CA GLY A 65 3.62 5.81 -0.78
C GLY A 65 2.53 6.00 0.26
N GLY A 66 2.34 4.99 1.09
CA GLY A 66 1.54 5.08 2.30
C GLY A 66 2.42 5.49 3.47
N ILE A 67 2.13 6.65 4.07
CA ILE A 67 2.93 7.17 5.18
C ILE A 67 2.35 6.78 6.54
N ASN A 68 3.24 6.40 7.47
CA ASN A 68 2.99 6.37 8.90
C ASN A 68 4.13 7.08 9.63
N PRO A 69 3.97 8.36 10.00
CA PRO A 69 5.07 9.16 10.56
C PRO A 69 5.61 8.63 11.89
N LYS A 70 4.87 7.76 12.57
CA LYS A 70 5.25 7.18 13.88
C LYS A 70 5.93 5.81 13.74
N SER A 71 5.88 5.19 12.57
CA SER A 71 6.51 3.90 12.30
C SER A 71 7.99 4.05 11.95
N LYS A 72 8.79 3.02 12.24
CA LYS A 72 10.17 2.92 11.74
C LYS A 72 10.22 2.85 10.21
N ILE A 73 9.30 2.10 9.60
CA ILE A 73 9.05 2.13 8.15
C ILE A 73 8.04 3.24 7.91
N ALA A 74 8.54 4.45 7.73
CA ALA A 74 7.70 5.63 7.66
C ALA A 74 6.88 5.70 6.37
N VAL A 75 7.40 5.19 5.26
CA VAL A 75 6.67 5.11 3.99
C VAL A 75 6.86 3.73 3.34
N ARG A 76 5.76 3.19 2.82
CA ARG A 76 5.75 2.00 1.96
C ARG A 76 5.34 2.43 0.56
N ILE A 77 6.18 2.14 -0.43
CA ILE A 77 5.91 2.52 -1.83
C ILE A 77 4.76 1.66 -2.37
N LEU A 78 3.76 2.32 -2.92
CA LEU A 78 2.54 1.69 -3.46
C LEU A 78 2.53 1.65 -4.98
N ASP A 79 2.91 2.74 -5.62
CA ASP A 79 2.90 2.86 -7.07
C ASP A 79 3.99 3.81 -7.55
N ARG A 80 4.55 3.54 -8.72
CA ARG A 80 5.51 4.46 -9.36
C ARG A 80 4.83 5.58 -10.12
N ASN A 81 3.60 5.36 -10.55
CA ASN A 81 2.79 6.38 -11.17
C ASN A 81 2.23 7.32 -10.11
N ILE A 82 2.75 8.54 -10.04
CA ILE A 82 2.32 9.55 -9.06
C ILE A 82 0.91 10.10 -9.33
N GLU A 83 0.34 9.82 -10.48
CA GLU A 83 -1.03 10.19 -10.85
C GLU A 83 -2.05 9.08 -10.56
N ALA A 84 -1.59 7.93 -10.05
CA ALA A 84 -2.48 6.84 -9.69
C ALA A 84 -3.39 7.22 -8.50
N GLU A 85 -4.62 6.77 -8.53
CA GLU A 85 -5.52 6.81 -7.39
C GLU A 85 -5.49 5.46 -6.68
N ILE A 86 -5.30 5.47 -5.36
CA ILE A 86 -5.26 4.25 -4.54
C ILE A 86 -6.68 3.94 -4.08
N ASP A 87 -7.48 3.48 -5.02
CA ASP A 87 -8.91 3.20 -4.90
C ASP A 87 -9.24 1.72 -5.15
N GLN A 88 -10.52 1.40 -5.23
CA GLN A 88 -11.01 0.04 -5.52
C GLN A 88 -10.47 -0.49 -6.86
N ILE A 89 -10.38 0.33 -7.90
CA ILE A 89 -9.86 -0.08 -9.22
C ILE A 89 -8.38 -0.43 -9.13
N TRP A 90 -7.61 0.34 -8.36
CA TRP A 90 -6.20 0.05 -8.11
C TRP A 90 -6.02 -1.30 -7.41
N PHE A 91 -6.84 -1.60 -6.39
CA PHE A 91 -6.83 -2.90 -5.72
C PHE A 91 -7.22 -4.01 -6.68
N SER A 92 -8.28 -3.85 -7.46
CA SER A 92 -8.75 -4.85 -8.42
C SER A 92 -7.68 -5.24 -9.43
N LYS A 93 -6.90 -4.29 -9.94
CA LYS A 93 -5.79 -4.58 -10.86
C LYS A 93 -4.70 -5.43 -10.20
N ARG A 94 -4.30 -5.13 -8.97
CA ARG A 94 -3.28 -5.90 -8.24
C ARG A 94 -3.78 -7.27 -7.83
N LEU A 95 -5.02 -7.37 -7.39
CA LEU A 95 -5.67 -8.65 -7.05
C LEU A 95 -5.78 -9.54 -8.28
N THR A 96 -6.16 -9.00 -9.43
CA THR A 96 -6.22 -9.76 -10.69
C THR A 96 -4.86 -10.31 -11.07
N ALA A 97 -3.79 -9.51 -10.98
CA ALA A 97 -2.43 -9.98 -11.28
C ALA A 97 -1.99 -11.10 -10.31
N ALA A 98 -2.27 -10.94 -9.02
CA ALA A 98 -1.96 -11.96 -8.02
C ALA A 98 -2.77 -13.24 -8.26
N LEU A 99 -4.07 -13.12 -8.55
CA LEU A 99 -4.96 -14.24 -8.82
C LEU A 99 -4.50 -15.07 -10.02
N GLN A 100 -4.18 -14.41 -11.14
CA GLN A 100 -3.67 -15.09 -12.34
C GLN A 100 -2.44 -15.94 -12.04
N LEU A 101 -1.53 -15.44 -11.21
CA LEU A 101 -0.34 -16.17 -10.81
C LEU A 101 -0.69 -17.40 -9.95
N ARG A 102 -1.67 -17.29 -9.03
CA ARG A 102 -2.07 -18.40 -8.15
C ARG A 102 -2.86 -19.47 -8.91
N GLU A 103 -3.72 -19.09 -9.84
CA GLU A 103 -4.49 -20.03 -10.66
C GLU A 103 -3.62 -20.92 -11.56
N VAL A 104 -2.44 -20.46 -11.95
CA VAL A 104 -1.45 -21.29 -12.66
C VAL A 104 -0.78 -22.31 -11.72
N LEU A 105 -0.64 -21.97 -10.43
CA LEU A 105 0.10 -22.78 -9.46
C LEU A 105 -0.77 -23.75 -8.66
N PHE A 106 -2.05 -23.45 -8.49
CA PHE A 106 -2.95 -24.18 -7.60
C PHE A 106 -4.25 -24.57 -8.33
N GLU A 107 -4.63 -25.84 -8.22
CA GLU A 107 -5.87 -26.37 -8.81
C GLU A 107 -7.11 -25.96 -8.02
N GLN A 108 -6.95 -25.71 -6.71
CA GLN A 108 -8.06 -25.39 -5.80
C GLN A 108 -7.87 -24.04 -5.17
N PRO A 109 -8.96 -23.31 -4.84
CA PRO A 109 -8.89 -21.96 -4.32
C PRO A 109 -8.54 -21.91 -2.81
N PHE A 110 -7.43 -22.55 -2.45
CA PHE A 110 -6.88 -22.59 -1.07
C PHE A 110 -5.42 -22.19 -1.12
N TYR A 111 -5.13 -20.91 -1.04
CA TYR A 111 -3.78 -20.38 -1.18
C TYR A 111 -3.66 -18.98 -0.57
N ARG A 112 -2.43 -18.53 -0.34
CA ARG A 112 -2.15 -17.13 -0.11
C ARG A 112 -2.31 -16.36 -1.40
N LEU A 113 -3.38 -15.55 -1.49
CA LEU A 113 -3.68 -14.75 -2.67
C LEU A 113 -2.71 -13.57 -2.78
N VAL A 114 -2.46 -12.87 -1.68
CA VAL A 114 -1.54 -11.71 -1.63
C VAL A 114 -0.49 -11.91 -0.55
N HIS A 115 0.76 -11.79 -0.94
CA HIS A 115 1.92 -11.86 -0.07
C HIS A 115 2.65 -10.51 -0.03
N ALA A 116 2.00 -9.52 0.56
CA ALA A 116 2.54 -8.19 0.87
C ALA A 116 3.29 -7.54 -0.32
N GLU A 117 4.53 -7.16 -0.09
CA GLU A 117 5.39 -6.46 -1.06
C GLU A 117 5.60 -7.26 -2.35
N ALA A 118 5.64 -8.59 -2.27
CA ALA A 118 5.82 -9.46 -3.43
C ALA A 118 4.69 -9.34 -4.45
N ASP A 119 3.50 -8.98 -4.02
CA ASP A 119 2.32 -8.76 -4.86
C ASP A 119 1.93 -7.27 -4.99
N GLY A 120 2.85 -6.37 -4.64
CA GLY A 120 2.67 -4.93 -4.80
C GLY A 120 1.67 -4.30 -3.82
N MET A 121 1.40 -4.96 -2.70
CA MET A 121 0.50 -4.48 -1.64
C MET A 121 1.22 -4.50 -0.28
N PRO A 122 2.13 -3.56 -0.02
CA PRO A 122 3.00 -3.58 1.16
C PRO A 122 2.24 -3.72 2.47
N GLY A 123 2.64 -4.70 3.28
CA GLY A 123 2.04 -4.96 4.59
C GLY A 123 0.67 -5.65 4.55
N VAL A 124 0.18 -6.07 3.38
CA VAL A 124 -1.11 -6.75 3.23
C VAL A 124 -0.90 -8.23 2.95
N VAL A 125 -1.51 -9.06 3.78
CA VAL A 125 -1.59 -10.51 3.54
C VAL A 125 -3.05 -10.89 3.33
N ILE A 126 -3.33 -11.65 2.28
CA ILE A 126 -4.66 -12.17 1.99
C ILE A 126 -4.55 -13.65 1.72
N ASP A 127 -5.26 -14.43 2.51
CA ASP A 127 -5.41 -15.87 2.34
C ASP A 127 -6.80 -16.21 1.80
N ARG A 128 -6.89 -17.03 0.76
CA ARG A 128 -8.14 -17.50 0.18
C ARG A 128 -8.44 -18.93 0.65
N PHE A 129 -9.65 -19.12 1.17
CA PHE A 129 -10.20 -20.41 1.59
C PHE A 129 -11.53 -20.64 0.87
N GLY A 130 -11.46 -21.13 -0.38
CA GLY A 130 -12.66 -21.30 -1.21
C GLY A 130 -13.33 -19.94 -1.50
N SER A 131 -14.51 -19.74 -0.92
CA SER A 131 -15.29 -18.50 -1.08
C SER A 131 -14.98 -17.42 -0.03
N LEU A 132 -14.10 -17.71 0.94
CA LEU A 132 -13.69 -16.77 1.96
C LEU A 132 -12.31 -16.18 1.66
N ALA A 133 -12.18 -14.87 1.74
CA ALA A 133 -10.90 -14.17 1.79
C ALA A 133 -10.64 -13.64 3.19
N VAL A 134 -9.49 -13.96 3.76
CA VAL A 134 -9.05 -13.45 5.07
C VAL A 134 -7.97 -12.39 4.84
N VAL A 135 -8.24 -11.16 5.23
CA VAL A 135 -7.35 -10.00 5.03
C VAL A 135 -6.64 -9.63 6.31
N GLN A 136 -5.32 -9.53 6.26
CA GLN A 136 -4.48 -8.98 7.32
C GLN A 136 -3.89 -7.64 6.84
N PRO A 137 -4.53 -6.50 7.15
CA PRO A 137 -4.02 -5.18 6.80
C PRO A 137 -3.01 -4.72 7.85
N ASN A 138 -1.75 -5.12 7.70
CA ASN A 138 -0.69 -4.85 8.68
C ASN A 138 0.01 -3.50 8.49
N ALA A 139 -0.46 -2.66 7.57
CA ALA A 139 0.02 -1.31 7.34
C ALA A 139 -1.13 -0.30 7.38
N ALA A 140 -0.88 0.88 7.91
CA ALA A 140 -1.91 1.90 8.11
C ALA A 140 -2.61 2.33 6.81
N TRP A 141 -1.89 2.39 5.69
CA TRP A 141 -2.48 2.76 4.40
C TRP A 141 -3.58 1.79 3.95
N ALA A 142 -3.39 0.49 4.22
CA ALA A 142 -4.34 -0.55 3.88
C ALA A 142 -5.52 -0.58 4.85
N GLU A 143 -5.26 -0.38 6.15
CA GLU A 143 -6.31 -0.25 7.16
C GLU A 143 -7.28 0.88 6.82
N MET A 144 -6.78 2.04 6.42
CA MET A 144 -7.58 3.18 6.00
C MET A 144 -8.45 2.90 4.76
N ARG A 145 -8.05 1.93 3.92
CA ARG A 145 -8.69 1.60 2.64
C ARG A 145 -9.31 0.22 2.62
N LEU A 146 -9.56 -0.34 3.80
CA LEU A 146 -10.09 -1.69 3.94
C LEU A 146 -11.42 -1.88 3.21
N ALA A 147 -12.30 -0.88 3.21
CA ALA A 147 -13.57 -0.93 2.50
C ALA A 147 -13.37 -1.09 0.99
N ALA A 148 -12.49 -0.30 0.38
CA ALA A 148 -12.18 -0.40 -1.06
C ALA A 148 -11.51 -1.74 -1.40
N LEU A 149 -10.61 -2.22 -0.57
CA LEU A 149 -9.96 -3.53 -0.73
C LEU A 149 -10.98 -4.67 -0.62
N SER A 150 -11.89 -4.62 0.35
CA SER A 150 -12.93 -5.64 0.53
C SER A 150 -13.89 -5.68 -0.65
N GLN A 151 -14.29 -4.54 -1.18
CA GLN A 151 -15.12 -4.48 -2.39
C GLN A 151 -14.40 -5.08 -3.60
N ALA A 152 -13.12 -4.78 -3.79
CA ALA A 152 -12.33 -5.36 -4.87
C ALA A 152 -12.19 -6.89 -4.73
N LEU A 153 -12.08 -7.43 -3.53
CA LEU A 153 -12.06 -8.87 -3.28
C LEU A 153 -13.39 -9.53 -3.63
N LEU A 154 -14.51 -8.89 -3.30
CA LEU A 154 -15.85 -9.40 -3.61
C LEU A 154 -16.18 -9.38 -5.11
N GLU A 155 -15.42 -8.66 -5.93
CA GLU A 155 -15.51 -8.71 -7.40
C GLU A 155 -14.85 -9.96 -8.00
N ILE A 156 -14.00 -10.66 -7.23
CA ILE A 156 -13.35 -11.89 -7.69
C ILE A 156 -14.38 -13.01 -7.69
N GLU A 157 -14.52 -13.69 -8.85
CA GLU A 157 -15.42 -14.82 -8.98
C GLU A 157 -15.16 -15.90 -7.92
N GLY A 158 -16.21 -16.33 -7.25
CA GLY A 158 -16.17 -17.34 -6.21
C GLY A 158 -15.81 -16.82 -4.82
N ILE A 159 -15.44 -15.55 -4.64
CA ILE A 159 -15.31 -14.93 -3.31
C ILE A 159 -16.62 -14.27 -2.92
N THR A 160 -17.22 -14.74 -1.83
CA THR A 160 -18.50 -14.24 -1.31
C THR A 160 -18.40 -13.60 0.06
N SER A 161 -17.28 -13.78 0.74
CA SER A 161 -17.07 -13.28 2.11
C SER A 161 -15.65 -12.78 2.28
N VAL A 162 -15.51 -11.69 3.02
CA VAL A 162 -14.22 -11.11 3.43
C VAL A 162 -14.20 -10.99 4.95
N LEU A 163 -13.15 -11.52 5.56
CA LEU A 163 -12.90 -11.45 7.00
C LEU A 163 -11.63 -10.63 7.25
N LYS A 164 -11.71 -9.66 8.15
CA LYS A 164 -10.54 -8.95 8.67
C LYS A 164 -9.90 -9.73 9.81
N ASN A 165 -8.64 -10.07 9.69
CA ASN A 165 -7.83 -10.57 10.79
C ASN A 165 -6.88 -9.45 11.27
N ALA A 166 -7.17 -8.88 12.42
CA ALA A 166 -6.36 -7.84 13.05
C ALA A 166 -5.43 -8.39 14.14
N GLY A 167 -5.35 -9.69 14.29
CA GLY A 167 -4.37 -10.34 15.17
C GLY A 167 -2.98 -10.27 14.55
N GLY A 168 -1.99 -9.83 15.33
CA GLY A 168 -0.61 -9.92 14.88
C GLY A 168 0.31 -8.83 15.41
N ARG A 169 1.57 -9.21 15.65
CA ARG A 169 2.61 -8.32 16.18
C ARG A 169 2.92 -7.15 15.23
N SER A 170 2.82 -7.38 13.93
CA SER A 170 3.10 -6.36 12.90
C SER A 170 2.18 -5.16 13.03
N ARG A 171 0.91 -5.37 13.36
CA ARG A 171 -0.07 -4.29 13.57
C ARG A 171 0.29 -3.40 14.74
N ALA A 172 0.72 -3.99 15.85
CA ALA A 172 1.15 -3.23 17.03
C ALA A 172 2.35 -2.32 16.73
N LEU A 173 3.29 -2.76 15.89
CA LEU A 173 4.43 -1.95 15.44
C LEU A 173 4.02 -0.76 14.57
N GLU A 174 2.89 -0.85 13.90
CA GLU A 174 2.28 0.23 13.11
C GLU A 174 1.33 1.12 13.93
N GLY A 175 1.10 0.79 15.21
CA GLY A 175 0.16 1.49 16.08
C GLY A 175 -1.31 1.25 15.72
N LEU A 176 -1.62 0.13 15.09
CA LEU A 176 -2.97 -0.28 14.73
C LEU A 176 -3.60 -1.11 15.83
N ASP A 177 -4.93 -1.01 15.97
CA ASP A 177 -5.69 -1.82 16.91
C ASP A 177 -5.72 -3.32 16.53
N SER A 178 -6.25 -4.15 17.42
CA SER A 178 -6.36 -5.59 17.25
C SER A 178 -7.80 -6.07 17.02
N GLN A 179 -8.72 -5.18 16.64
CA GLN A 179 -10.09 -5.58 16.33
C GLN A 179 -10.16 -6.33 15.01
N SER A 180 -10.67 -7.55 15.06
CA SER A 180 -11.01 -8.39 13.89
C SER A 180 -12.51 -8.32 13.64
N ASP A 181 -12.90 -8.31 12.35
CA ASP A 181 -14.29 -8.30 11.89
C ASP A 181 -14.48 -9.37 10.81
#